data_a43c30c693af2c7e2ea594e0286d3e8e
#
_entry.id   a43c30c693af2c7e2ea594e0286d3e8e
#
_cell.length_a   1.000
_cell.length_b   1.000
_cell.length_c   1.000
_cell.angle_alpha   90.00
_cell.angle_beta   90.00
_cell.angle_gamma   90.00
#
_symmetry.space_group_name_H-M   'P 1'
#
loop_
_entity.id
_entity.type
_entity.pdbx_description
1 polymer ?
#
loop_
_entity_poly.entity_id
_entity_poly.type
_entity_poly.pdbx_seq_one_letter_code
_entity_poly.pdbx_strand_id
1 'polypeptide(L)'
;MKLQNMFKKNRKSYIPLKSERPEVPEGLLKKCNKCGAAILTEEVKSAGYICPKCQGYFRVHAYERIRMTVDEDSFEEWEKDMEFVNPLEFKGYEEKVKSLKEKTGLSEAVVTGKASIEGNPAVIAVCDGQFLMASMGQVVGEKITRAVERATKEQLPVIIFACSGGARMQEGIVSLMQMAKTAAALKQHSDAGLLYVSVLTDPTTGGVTASFAMLGDVILAEPKALIGFAGPRVIEQTIGEKLPKGFQRSEFLLEHGFIDRIVERKEMRTVLENILQMHHTAQNPVIQKPVQTVEKERQSVQEKDAWERVTISRKNDRPVGQDYIRILFSDFLEFHGDRCYGDDTAIIGGIARFAGIPVTVIAQAKGKSTKENVAHHFGMPSPEGYRKALRLMKQAEKFKRPILLFVDTPGAFCGIEAEERGQGEAIARNLFEMSSMKVPILSVVIGEGGSGGALALAVADEVWMLENAIYSVLSPEGFASILWKDSKRASEAAAVMKLTAADLKKLGVIEAVIAEPEVYTEETMQSVVFVLQKKITEFLDTHCNFSPEELAAQRYERFRKM
;
A
#
# COMPACT_ATOMS: atom_id res chain seq x y z
N MET A 1 56.24 -27.84 -78.03
CA MET A 1 57.00 -27.87 -76.76
C MET A 1 56.19 -27.15 -75.71
N LYS A 2 55.85 -27.84 -74.64
CA LYS A 2 54.86 -27.45 -73.62
C LYS A 2 55.48 -26.43 -72.64
N LEU A 3 54.77 -25.28 -72.50
CA LEU A 3 54.95 -24.33 -71.38
C LEU A 3 54.08 -24.80 -70.21
N GLN A 4 54.65 -25.59 -69.34
CA GLN A 4 54.10 -25.95 -68.05
C GLN A 4 55.21 -25.94 -67.05
N ASN A 5 55.16 -24.99 -66.13
CA ASN A 5 55.80 -24.95 -64.81
C ASN A 5 56.38 -23.55 -64.46
N MET A 6 55.50 -22.60 -64.28
CA MET A 6 55.87 -21.35 -63.56
C MET A 6 54.70 -20.84 -62.72
N PHE A 7 54.31 -21.60 -61.74
CA PHE A 7 53.53 -21.08 -60.55
C PHE A 7 53.85 -21.98 -59.38
N LYS A 8 54.96 -21.79 -58.75
CA LYS A 8 55.18 -22.25 -57.39
C LYS A 8 54.42 -21.28 -56.44
N LYS A 9 53.23 -21.70 -55.95
CA LYS A 9 52.53 -21.03 -54.85
C LYS A 9 53.37 -21.10 -53.59
N ASN A 10 53.89 -19.94 -53.13
CA ASN A 10 54.44 -19.76 -51.82
C ASN A 10 53.31 -20.04 -50.81
N ARG A 11 53.30 -21.18 -50.16
CA ARG A 11 52.49 -21.45 -48.95
C ARG A 11 53.05 -20.58 -47.83
N LYS A 12 52.42 -19.44 -47.55
CA LYS A 12 52.58 -18.76 -46.28
C LYS A 12 52.11 -19.70 -45.20
N SER A 13 53.01 -20.20 -44.37
CA SER A 13 52.69 -20.93 -43.15
C SER A 13 52.02 -19.93 -42.19
N TYR A 14 50.70 -20.06 -42.01
CA TYR A 14 50.03 -19.40 -40.92
C TYR A 14 50.45 -20.10 -39.64
N ILE A 15 51.21 -19.43 -38.80
CA ILE A 15 51.37 -19.79 -37.40
C ILE A 15 50.03 -19.44 -36.74
N PRO A 16 49.26 -20.38 -36.21
CA PRO A 16 48.08 -20.06 -35.40
C PRO A 16 48.61 -19.38 -34.13
N LEU A 17 48.41 -18.07 -34.00
CA LEU A 17 48.48 -17.42 -32.73
C LEU A 17 47.39 -18.06 -31.85
N LYS A 18 47.78 -18.96 -30.94
CA LYS A 18 46.97 -19.31 -29.80
C LYS A 18 46.77 -18.00 -29.03
N SER A 19 45.67 -17.31 -29.31
CA SER A 19 45.18 -16.31 -28.41
C SER A 19 44.72 -17.06 -27.15
N GLU A 20 45.59 -17.18 -26.18
CA GLU A 20 45.14 -17.42 -24.81
C GLU A 20 44.17 -16.28 -24.50
N ARG A 21 42.88 -16.55 -24.63
CA ARG A 21 41.88 -15.65 -24.09
C ARG A 21 42.14 -15.60 -22.60
N PRO A 22 42.42 -14.43 -22.02
CA PRO A 22 42.58 -14.36 -20.58
C PRO A 22 41.36 -14.98 -19.94
N GLU A 23 41.55 -16.05 -19.17
CA GLU A 23 40.51 -16.66 -18.38
C GLU A 23 40.09 -15.64 -17.33
N VAL A 24 38.91 -15.04 -17.54
CA VAL A 24 38.29 -14.17 -16.55
C VAL A 24 37.86 -15.08 -15.39
N PRO A 25 38.34 -14.86 -14.16
CA PRO A 25 37.96 -15.66 -13.03
C PRO A 25 36.42 -15.76 -12.92
N GLU A 26 35.91 -16.96 -12.69
CA GLU A 26 34.47 -17.16 -12.50
C GLU A 26 33.95 -16.25 -11.38
N GLY A 27 32.86 -15.55 -11.65
CA GLY A 27 32.24 -14.62 -10.69
C GLY A 27 32.75 -13.17 -10.71
N LEU A 28 33.84 -12.86 -11.45
CA LEU A 28 34.37 -11.47 -11.55
C LEU A 28 33.40 -10.54 -12.27
N LEU A 29 32.72 -11.03 -13.31
CA LEU A 29 31.76 -10.25 -14.11
C LEU A 29 30.34 -10.81 -13.99
N LYS A 30 29.36 -9.92 -13.87
CA LYS A 30 27.93 -10.21 -13.88
C LYS A 30 27.29 -9.59 -15.12
N LYS A 31 26.62 -10.39 -15.94
CA LYS A 31 25.92 -9.91 -17.13
C LYS A 31 24.51 -9.45 -16.75
N CYS A 32 24.18 -8.21 -17.11
CA CYS A 32 22.83 -7.70 -16.92
C CYS A 32 21.84 -8.34 -17.91
N ASN A 33 20.78 -8.99 -17.41
CA ASN A 33 19.78 -9.63 -18.24
C ASN A 33 18.85 -8.64 -18.96
N LYS A 34 18.90 -7.34 -18.59
CA LYS A 34 18.07 -6.29 -19.22
C LYS A 34 18.79 -5.61 -20.38
N CYS A 35 20.04 -5.15 -20.18
CA CYS A 35 20.79 -4.41 -21.22
C CYS A 35 21.97 -5.19 -21.81
N GLY A 36 22.25 -6.40 -21.34
CA GLY A 36 23.34 -7.26 -21.83
C GLY A 36 24.75 -6.83 -21.38
N ALA A 37 24.90 -5.74 -20.64
CA ALA A 37 26.19 -5.24 -20.18
C ALA A 37 26.87 -6.21 -19.21
N ALA A 38 28.17 -6.43 -19.39
CA ALA A 38 29.03 -7.08 -18.42
C ALA A 38 29.55 -6.02 -17.42
N ILE A 39 29.42 -6.27 -16.14
CA ILE A 39 29.70 -5.34 -15.03
C ILE A 39 30.47 -6.11 -13.98
N LEU A 40 31.39 -5.47 -13.28
CA LEU A 40 32.10 -6.08 -12.18
C LEU A 40 31.14 -6.49 -11.07
N THR A 41 31.29 -7.69 -10.54
CA THR A 41 30.40 -8.21 -9.49
C THR A 41 30.41 -7.31 -8.26
N GLU A 42 31.54 -6.78 -7.87
CA GLU A 42 31.67 -5.85 -6.74
C GLU A 42 30.93 -4.52 -6.99
N GLU A 43 30.96 -4.01 -8.23
CA GLU A 43 30.22 -2.82 -8.62
C GLU A 43 28.70 -3.07 -8.55
N VAL A 44 28.25 -4.27 -8.95
CA VAL A 44 26.85 -4.67 -8.81
C VAL A 44 26.43 -4.78 -7.35
N LYS A 45 27.30 -5.34 -6.48
CA LYS A 45 27.03 -5.45 -5.04
C LYS A 45 26.96 -4.07 -4.38
N SER A 46 27.95 -3.21 -4.63
CA SER A 46 27.99 -1.85 -4.07
C SER A 46 26.82 -0.98 -4.53
N ALA A 47 26.30 -1.24 -5.74
CA ALA A 47 25.08 -0.62 -6.26
C ALA A 47 23.78 -1.28 -5.75
N GLY A 48 23.82 -2.10 -4.71
CA GLY A 48 22.64 -2.79 -4.14
C GLY A 48 21.99 -3.77 -5.12
N TYR A 49 22.77 -4.44 -5.97
CA TYR A 49 22.29 -5.35 -7.02
C TYR A 49 21.39 -4.66 -8.06
N ILE A 50 21.64 -3.39 -8.35
CA ILE A 50 21.03 -2.62 -9.42
C ILE A 50 22.09 -2.40 -10.52
N CYS A 51 21.72 -2.55 -11.78
CA CYS A 51 22.63 -2.32 -12.90
C CYS A 51 22.96 -0.83 -13.03
N PRO A 52 24.23 -0.40 -12.90
CA PRO A 52 24.59 1.02 -13.01
C PRO A 52 24.32 1.60 -14.40
N LYS A 53 24.21 0.76 -15.46
CA LYS A 53 24.00 1.22 -16.84
C LYS A 53 22.54 1.42 -17.20
N CYS A 54 21.63 0.53 -16.76
CA CYS A 54 20.22 0.58 -17.17
C CYS A 54 19.23 0.61 -16.00
N GLN A 55 19.70 0.68 -14.77
CA GLN A 55 18.91 0.63 -13.54
C GLN A 55 18.04 -0.63 -13.42
N GLY A 56 18.40 -1.70 -14.15
CA GLY A 56 17.73 -2.99 -14.08
C GLY A 56 18.10 -3.75 -12.81
N TYR A 57 17.12 -4.35 -12.17
CA TYR A 57 17.29 -5.11 -10.93
C TYR A 57 17.85 -6.50 -11.21
N PHE A 58 18.93 -6.86 -10.52
CA PHE A 58 19.39 -8.24 -10.45
C PHE A 58 18.63 -8.99 -9.36
N ARG A 59 18.49 -10.31 -9.49
CA ARG A 59 18.02 -11.16 -8.40
C ARG A 59 19.04 -11.14 -7.27
N VAL A 60 18.56 -11.04 -6.05
CA VAL A 60 19.37 -11.02 -4.84
C VAL A 60 19.20 -12.36 -4.12
N HIS A 61 20.30 -12.94 -3.64
CA HIS A 61 20.29 -14.18 -2.89
C HIS A 61 19.77 -13.96 -1.47
N ALA A 62 19.20 -15.00 -0.85
CA ALA A 62 18.54 -14.89 0.43
C ALA A 62 19.42 -14.24 1.52
N TYR A 63 20.62 -14.73 1.73
CA TYR A 63 21.53 -14.16 2.75
C TYR A 63 21.97 -12.72 2.44
N GLU A 64 22.14 -12.39 1.17
CA GLU A 64 22.44 -11.00 0.76
C GLU A 64 21.24 -10.08 1.01
N ARG A 65 20.03 -10.56 0.72
CA ARG A 65 18.79 -9.83 1.00
C ARG A 65 18.65 -9.57 2.50
N ILE A 66 18.87 -10.59 3.32
CA ILE A 66 18.86 -10.48 4.77
C ILE A 66 19.87 -9.42 5.22
N ARG A 67 21.13 -9.51 4.80
CA ARG A 67 22.19 -8.54 5.14
C ARG A 67 21.86 -7.10 4.76
N MET A 68 21.18 -6.89 3.63
CA MET A 68 20.75 -5.56 3.18
C MET A 68 19.56 -5.00 3.96
N THR A 69 18.83 -5.84 4.69
CA THR A 69 17.53 -5.48 5.28
C THR A 69 17.59 -5.37 6.79
N VAL A 70 18.29 -6.30 7.47
CA VAL A 70 18.30 -6.40 8.92
C VAL A 70 19.53 -5.76 9.54
N ASP A 71 19.53 -5.58 10.84
CA ASP A 71 20.66 -5.09 11.61
C ASP A 71 21.81 -6.10 11.60
N GLU A 72 23.04 -5.61 11.62
CA GLU A 72 24.23 -6.45 11.64
C GLU A 72 24.17 -7.42 12.83
N ASP A 73 24.51 -8.69 12.59
CA ASP A 73 24.53 -9.78 13.58
C ASP A 73 23.18 -10.07 14.29
N SER A 74 22.07 -9.46 13.86
CA SER A 74 20.75 -9.69 14.48
C SER A 74 20.02 -10.94 13.98
N PHE A 75 20.45 -11.55 12.86
CA PHE A 75 19.72 -12.64 12.22
C PHE A 75 20.02 -13.99 12.87
N GLU A 76 19.00 -14.59 13.49
CA GLU A 76 18.99 -15.95 14.00
C GLU A 76 18.23 -16.85 13.02
N GLU A 77 18.95 -17.71 12.27
CA GLU A 77 18.33 -18.61 11.30
C GLU A 77 17.58 -19.76 11.99
N TRP A 78 16.34 -20.00 11.53
CA TRP A 78 15.51 -21.08 12.02
C TRP A 78 15.35 -22.20 10.98
N GLU A 79 15.16 -23.44 11.46
CA GLU A 79 14.88 -24.61 10.62
C GLU A 79 15.92 -24.83 9.50
N LYS A 80 17.20 -24.53 9.78
CA LYS A 80 18.29 -24.63 8.80
C LYS A 80 18.47 -26.07 8.31
N ASP A 81 18.39 -27.04 9.23
CA ASP A 81 18.70 -28.45 8.98
C ASP A 81 17.46 -29.31 8.68
N MET A 82 16.35 -28.67 8.22
CA MET A 82 15.15 -29.42 7.85
C MET A 82 15.43 -30.39 6.70
N GLU A 83 15.06 -31.66 6.91
CA GLU A 83 15.32 -32.70 5.95
C GLU A 83 14.53 -32.55 4.65
N PHE A 84 15.17 -32.84 3.53
CA PHE A 84 14.57 -32.90 2.22
C PHE A 84 13.60 -34.09 2.12
N VAL A 85 12.50 -33.90 1.40
CA VAL A 85 11.49 -34.95 1.14
C VAL A 85 11.24 -35.04 -0.37
N ASN A 86 11.06 -36.29 -0.85
CA ASN A 86 10.63 -36.60 -2.22
C ASN A 86 9.32 -37.39 -2.17
N PRO A 87 8.17 -36.72 -1.92
CA PRO A 87 6.91 -37.39 -1.59
C PRO A 87 6.31 -38.22 -2.74
N LEU A 88 6.75 -37.96 -3.98
CA LEU A 88 6.28 -38.69 -5.17
C LEU A 88 7.35 -39.61 -5.75
N GLU A 89 8.48 -39.80 -5.07
CA GLU A 89 9.63 -40.58 -5.56
C GLU A 89 10.05 -40.15 -6.98
N PHE A 90 9.99 -38.82 -7.26
CA PHE A 90 10.28 -38.28 -8.59
C PHE A 90 11.74 -38.52 -8.95
N LYS A 91 11.95 -39.24 -10.05
CA LYS A 91 13.29 -39.70 -10.47
C LYS A 91 14.22 -38.53 -10.76
N GLY A 92 15.44 -38.56 -10.20
CA GLY A 92 16.47 -37.52 -10.40
C GLY A 92 16.27 -36.26 -9.60
N TYR A 93 15.23 -36.19 -8.75
CA TYR A 93 14.93 -35.01 -7.94
C TYR A 93 15.91 -34.87 -6.76
N GLU A 94 16.24 -35.98 -6.11
CA GLU A 94 17.19 -36.01 -4.97
C GLU A 94 18.59 -35.55 -5.39
N GLU A 95 19.10 -36.10 -6.51
CA GLU A 95 20.41 -35.72 -7.05
C GLU A 95 20.46 -34.23 -7.41
N LYS A 96 19.36 -33.73 -8.00
CA LYS A 96 19.26 -32.30 -8.36
C LYS A 96 19.27 -31.43 -7.11
N VAL A 97 18.51 -31.79 -6.07
CA VAL A 97 18.48 -31.04 -4.81
C VAL A 97 19.85 -31.07 -4.13
N LYS A 98 20.52 -32.24 -4.07
CA LYS A 98 21.87 -32.36 -3.53
C LYS A 98 22.85 -31.44 -4.24
N SER A 99 22.87 -31.46 -5.56
CA SER A 99 23.74 -30.57 -6.37
C SER A 99 23.44 -29.09 -6.15
N LEU A 100 22.17 -28.72 -5.93
CA LEU A 100 21.80 -27.33 -5.63
C LEU A 100 22.24 -26.91 -4.23
N LYS A 101 22.10 -27.76 -3.22
CA LYS A 101 22.63 -27.53 -1.86
C LYS A 101 24.13 -27.25 -1.89
N GLU A 102 24.90 -28.08 -2.59
CA GLU A 102 26.34 -27.91 -2.75
C GLU A 102 26.71 -26.61 -3.48
N LYS A 103 25.98 -26.27 -4.54
CA LYS A 103 26.24 -25.09 -5.36
C LYS A 103 25.84 -23.77 -4.69
N THR A 104 24.73 -23.75 -3.97
CA THR A 104 24.13 -22.51 -3.43
C THR A 104 24.44 -22.27 -1.96
N GLY A 105 24.82 -23.31 -1.21
CA GLY A 105 24.96 -23.28 0.24
C GLY A 105 23.62 -23.20 0.98
N LEU A 106 22.49 -23.28 0.25
CA LEU A 106 21.15 -23.25 0.82
C LEU A 106 20.66 -24.66 1.17
N SER A 107 19.99 -24.80 2.29
CA SER A 107 19.30 -26.07 2.63
C SER A 107 18.03 -26.27 1.82
N GLU A 108 17.34 -25.18 1.48
CA GLU A 108 16.12 -25.13 0.66
C GLU A 108 15.91 -23.72 0.07
N ALA A 109 14.89 -23.55 -0.76
CA ALA A 109 14.56 -22.34 -1.50
C ALA A 109 14.05 -21.16 -0.64
N VAL A 110 14.02 -21.29 0.67
CA VAL A 110 13.67 -20.23 1.61
C VAL A 110 14.57 -20.28 2.84
N VAL A 111 15.02 -19.10 3.27
CA VAL A 111 15.71 -18.89 4.54
C VAL A 111 14.76 -18.18 5.49
N THR A 112 14.58 -18.70 6.70
CA THR A 112 13.66 -18.16 7.71
C THR A 112 14.40 -17.94 9.03
N GLY A 113 14.02 -16.90 9.76
CA GLY A 113 14.64 -16.60 11.05
C GLY A 113 14.06 -15.37 11.72
N LYS A 114 14.61 -15.05 12.88
CA LYS A 114 14.31 -13.81 13.62
C LYS A 114 15.44 -12.81 13.40
N ALA A 115 15.09 -11.54 13.29
CA ALA A 115 16.05 -10.45 13.17
C ALA A 115 15.47 -9.14 13.72
N SER A 116 16.27 -8.07 13.70
CA SER A 116 15.81 -6.71 13.95
C SER A 116 16.05 -5.82 12.71
N ILE A 117 15.18 -4.86 12.50
CA ILE A 117 15.33 -3.79 11.51
C ILE A 117 15.28 -2.47 12.26
N GLU A 118 16.39 -1.76 12.31
CA GLU A 118 16.56 -0.54 13.13
C GLU A 118 16.03 -0.73 14.56
N GLY A 119 16.46 -1.84 15.18
CA GLY A 119 16.07 -2.23 16.53
C GLY A 119 14.66 -2.82 16.68
N ASN A 120 13.84 -2.85 15.64
CA ASN A 120 12.49 -3.41 15.69
C ASN A 120 12.53 -4.91 15.37
N PRO A 121 12.17 -5.81 16.32
CA PRO A 121 12.23 -7.25 16.10
C PRO A 121 11.14 -7.71 15.12
N ALA A 122 11.52 -8.63 14.22
CA ALA A 122 10.62 -9.23 13.24
C ALA A 122 11.06 -10.64 12.86
N VAL A 123 10.13 -11.44 12.36
CA VAL A 123 10.44 -12.71 11.70
C VAL A 123 10.58 -12.44 10.20
N ILE A 124 11.71 -12.88 9.64
CA ILE A 124 12.07 -12.66 8.25
C ILE A 124 12.07 -14.00 7.51
N ALA A 125 11.41 -14.05 6.37
CA ALA A 125 11.52 -15.16 5.42
C ALA A 125 11.94 -14.63 4.05
N VAL A 126 12.96 -15.21 3.44
CA VAL A 126 13.47 -14.77 2.13
C VAL A 126 13.53 -15.96 1.19
N CYS A 127 12.72 -15.92 0.14
CA CYS A 127 12.77 -16.91 -0.95
C CYS A 127 13.98 -16.66 -1.86
N ASP A 128 14.64 -17.74 -2.32
CA ASP A 128 15.83 -17.66 -3.18
C ASP A 128 15.64 -18.41 -4.50
N GLY A 129 15.60 -17.64 -5.59
CA GLY A 129 15.40 -18.17 -6.94
C GLY A 129 16.56 -19.04 -7.48
N GLN A 130 17.72 -19.10 -6.81
CA GLN A 130 18.79 -20.01 -7.21
C GLN A 130 18.44 -21.48 -6.95
N PHE A 131 17.61 -21.72 -5.94
CA PHE A 131 17.17 -23.05 -5.59
C PHE A 131 15.82 -23.34 -6.25
N LEU A 132 15.82 -24.10 -7.36
CA LEU A 132 14.62 -24.48 -8.13
C LEU A 132 13.66 -23.32 -8.45
N MET A 133 14.20 -22.12 -8.77
CA MET A 133 13.41 -20.91 -9.01
C MET A 133 12.51 -20.53 -7.82
N ALA A 134 12.93 -20.83 -6.62
CA ALA A 134 12.18 -20.67 -5.38
C ALA A 134 10.76 -21.29 -5.43
N SER A 135 10.60 -22.37 -6.17
CA SER A 135 9.31 -23.08 -6.22
C SER A 135 8.95 -23.67 -4.86
N MET A 136 7.70 -23.48 -4.45
CA MET A 136 7.20 -23.92 -3.15
C MET A 136 6.94 -25.42 -3.15
N GLY A 137 7.81 -26.18 -2.50
CA GLY A 137 7.63 -27.57 -2.14
C GLY A 137 7.24 -27.74 -0.67
N GLN A 138 7.15 -28.99 -0.23
CA GLN A 138 6.76 -29.35 1.15
C GLN A 138 7.65 -28.67 2.19
N VAL A 139 8.96 -28.70 2.02
CA VAL A 139 9.92 -28.10 2.97
C VAL A 139 9.81 -26.57 2.98
N VAL A 140 9.65 -25.94 1.81
CA VAL A 140 9.45 -24.48 1.76
C VAL A 140 8.17 -24.06 2.49
N GLY A 141 7.06 -24.76 2.22
CA GLY A 141 5.79 -24.49 2.90
C GLY A 141 5.87 -24.72 4.40
N GLU A 142 6.55 -25.78 4.84
CA GLU A 142 6.77 -26.08 6.26
C GLU A 142 7.62 -25.01 6.96
N LYS A 143 8.74 -24.59 6.36
CA LYS A 143 9.61 -23.55 6.94
C LYS A 143 8.85 -22.22 7.11
N ILE A 144 8.09 -21.81 6.09
CA ILE A 144 7.25 -20.60 6.18
C ILE A 144 6.19 -20.76 7.26
N THR A 145 5.48 -21.88 7.30
CA THR A 145 4.44 -22.17 8.30
C THR A 145 5.00 -22.09 9.71
N ARG A 146 6.09 -22.81 10.01
CA ARG A 146 6.72 -22.78 11.34
C ARG A 146 7.23 -21.38 11.72
N ALA A 147 7.79 -20.64 10.76
CA ALA A 147 8.22 -19.28 11.02
C ALA A 147 7.04 -18.36 11.41
N VAL A 148 5.91 -18.49 10.72
CA VAL A 148 4.68 -17.74 11.03
C VAL A 148 4.07 -18.16 12.37
N GLU A 149 3.99 -19.47 12.64
CA GLU A 149 3.47 -20.00 13.91
C GLU A 149 4.34 -19.55 15.10
N ARG A 150 5.68 -19.60 14.95
CA ARG A 150 6.60 -19.11 15.97
C ARG A 150 6.50 -17.60 16.16
N ALA A 151 6.39 -16.84 15.07
CA ALA A 151 6.13 -15.40 15.13
C ALA A 151 4.85 -15.09 15.89
N THR A 152 3.77 -15.83 15.62
CA THR A 152 2.48 -15.68 16.31
C THR A 152 2.62 -15.95 17.81
N LYS A 153 3.33 -17.00 18.19
CA LYS A 153 3.59 -17.33 19.59
C LYS A 153 4.46 -16.28 20.30
N GLU A 154 5.47 -15.75 19.60
CA GLU A 154 6.38 -14.71 20.13
C GLU A 154 5.80 -13.29 19.98
N GLN A 155 4.60 -13.13 19.44
CA GLN A 155 3.92 -11.85 19.19
C GLN A 155 4.77 -10.89 18.32
N LEU A 156 5.43 -11.43 17.29
CA LEU A 156 6.30 -10.70 16.38
C LEU A 156 5.65 -10.49 15.01
N PRO A 157 5.90 -9.37 14.32
CA PRO A 157 5.54 -9.19 12.92
C PRO A 157 6.29 -10.15 12.01
N VAL A 158 5.69 -10.48 10.86
CA VAL A 158 6.28 -11.32 9.81
C VAL A 158 6.55 -10.49 8.56
N ILE A 159 7.73 -10.63 7.97
CA ILE A 159 8.10 -10.04 6.67
C ILE A 159 8.57 -11.17 5.75
N ILE A 160 7.90 -11.33 4.60
CA ILE A 160 8.29 -12.34 3.61
C ILE A 160 8.70 -11.67 2.30
N PHE A 161 9.96 -11.84 1.90
CA PHE A 161 10.43 -11.51 0.57
C PHE A 161 10.09 -12.66 -0.38
N ALA A 162 9.01 -12.50 -1.13
CA ALA A 162 8.53 -13.48 -2.08
C ALA A 162 9.30 -13.41 -3.40
N CYS A 163 9.82 -14.55 -3.84
CA CYS A 163 10.41 -14.75 -5.16
C CYS A 163 10.12 -16.19 -5.52
N SER A 164 9.36 -16.46 -6.59
CA SER A 164 9.02 -17.85 -6.93
C SER A 164 8.56 -18.04 -8.36
N GLY A 165 8.89 -19.21 -8.91
CA GLY A 165 8.28 -19.73 -10.13
C GLY A 165 6.94 -20.45 -9.91
N GLY A 166 6.44 -20.54 -8.68
CA GLY A 166 5.16 -21.17 -8.34
C GLY A 166 5.29 -22.45 -7.50
N ALA A 167 4.30 -23.35 -7.58
CA ALA A 167 4.33 -24.64 -6.90
C ALA A 167 5.37 -25.58 -7.51
N ARG A 168 6.02 -26.39 -6.68
CA ARG A 168 7.08 -27.33 -7.10
C ARG A 168 6.48 -28.57 -7.78
N MET A 169 6.62 -28.66 -9.09
CA MET A 169 5.98 -29.71 -9.90
C MET A 169 6.45 -31.12 -9.55
N GLN A 170 7.71 -31.30 -9.09
CA GLN A 170 8.25 -32.60 -8.69
C GLN A 170 7.54 -33.19 -7.45
N GLU A 171 6.88 -32.35 -6.67
CA GLU A 171 6.14 -32.74 -5.48
C GLU A 171 4.60 -32.76 -5.70
N GLY A 172 4.13 -32.43 -6.92
CA GLY A 172 2.75 -32.57 -7.35
C GLY A 172 1.72 -31.98 -6.38
N ILE A 173 0.76 -32.81 -5.97
CA ILE A 173 -0.33 -32.40 -5.08
C ILE A 173 0.16 -31.93 -3.71
N VAL A 174 1.27 -32.46 -3.21
CA VAL A 174 1.84 -32.09 -1.90
C VAL A 174 2.31 -30.64 -1.93
N SER A 175 2.92 -30.20 -3.04
CA SER A 175 3.29 -28.79 -3.19
C SER A 175 2.06 -27.87 -3.30
N LEU A 176 0.98 -28.32 -3.93
CA LEU A 176 -0.27 -27.58 -3.99
C LEU A 176 -0.86 -27.37 -2.59
N MET A 177 -0.81 -28.39 -1.72
CA MET A 177 -1.32 -28.28 -0.34
C MET A 177 -0.54 -27.26 0.52
N GLN A 178 0.69 -26.93 0.16
CA GLN A 178 1.44 -25.90 0.87
C GLN A 178 0.81 -24.50 0.75
N MET A 179 0.06 -24.24 -0.31
CA MET A 179 -0.69 -22.98 -0.45
C MET A 179 -1.72 -22.83 0.68
N ALA A 180 -2.52 -23.86 0.94
CA ALA A 180 -3.51 -23.84 2.01
C ALA A 180 -2.85 -23.80 3.40
N LYS A 181 -1.75 -24.54 3.58
CA LYS A 181 -1.00 -24.62 4.84
C LYS A 181 -0.43 -23.27 5.25
N THR A 182 0.28 -22.58 4.34
CA THR A 182 0.85 -21.25 4.61
C THR A 182 -0.25 -20.20 4.81
N ALA A 183 -1.33 -20.25 4.02
CA ALA A 183 -2.47 -19.35 4.18
C ALA A 183 -3.17 -19.54 5.54
N ALA A 184 -3.33 -20.77 6.01
CA ALA A 184 -3.92 -21.06 7.31
C ALA A 184 -3.08 -20.51 8.47
N ALA A 185 -1.76 -20.66 8.42
CA ALA A 185 -0.85 -20.10 9.43
C ALA A 185 -0.94 -18.56 9.46
N LEU A 186 -0.93 -17.92 8.29
CA LEU A 186 -1.10 -16.47 8.17
C LEU A 186 -2.47 -15.98 8.66
N LYS A 187 -3.53 -16.79 8.47
CA LYS A 187 -4.85 -16.46 9.03
C LYS A 187 -4.82 -16.41 10.55
N GLN A 188 -4.20 -17.42 11.20
CA GLN A 188 -4.04 -17.43 12.67
C GLN A 188 -3.20 -16.23 13.14
N HIS A 189 -2.13 -15.89 12.43
CA HIS A 189 -1.30 -14.73 12.70
C HIS A 189 -2.10 -13.41 12.60
N SER A 190 -2.93 -13.29 11.57
CA SER A 190 -3.82 -12.15 11.38
C SER A 190 -4.89 -12.05 12.48
N ASP A 191 -5.49 -13.18 12.90
CA ASP A 191 -6.49 -13.23 13.97
C ASP A 191 -5.91 -12.87 15.34
N ALA A 192 -4.61 -13.09 15.52
CA ALA A 192 -3.86 -12.61 16.70
C ALA A 192 -3.57 -11.09 16.65
N GLY A 193 -4.02 -10.37 15.63
CA GLY A 193 -3.79 -8.93 15.47
C GLY A 193 -2.37 -8.56 15.05
N LEU A 194 -1.60 -9.51 14.52
CA LEU A 194 -0.19 -9.32 14.19
C LEU A 194 0.02 -8.93 12.72
N LEU A 195 1.07 -8.16 12.48
CA LEU A 195 1.42 -7.62 11.18
C LEU A 195 2.08 -8.66 10.28
N TYR A 196 1.59 -8.76 9.05
CA TYR A 196 2.26 -9.43 7.95
C TYR A 196 2.57 -8.48 6.79
N VAL A 197 3.84 -8.30 6.46
CA VAL A 197 4.32 -7.55 5.29
C VAL A 197 4.80 -8.51 4.23
N SER A 198 4.21 -8.44 3.04
CA SER A 198 4.66 -9.19 1.86
C SER A 198 5.46 -8.27 0.94
N VAL A 199 6.69 -8.65 0.59
CA VAL A 199 7.55 -7.92 -0.34
C VAL A 199 7.75 -8.75 -1.60
N LEU A 200 7.13 -8.32 -2.71
CA LEU A 200 7.11 -9.03 -3.98
C LEU A 200 8.33 -8.67 -4.82
N THR A 201 9.14 -9.67 -5.19
CA THR A 201 10.34 -9.49 -6.01
C THR A 201 10.24 -10.28 -7.33
N ASP A 202 11.17 -10.04 -8.27
CA ASP A 202 11.13 -10.63 -9.63
C ASP A 202 11.74 -12.05 -9.70
N PRO A 203 10.96 -13.09 -10.10
CA PRO A 203 9.52 -13.14 -10.31
C PRO A 203 8.77 -13.64 -9.07
N THR A 204 7.50 -13.26 -8.91
CA THR A 204 6.57 -13.89 -7.97
C THR A 204 5.34 -14.37 -8.75
N THR A 205 5.24 -15.69 -8.99
CA THR A 205 4.22 -16.26 -9.88
C THR A 205 3.59 -17.54 -9.32
N GLY A 206 2.52 -17.97 -9.94
CA GLY A 206 1.86 -19.26 -9.70
C GLY A 206 1.26 -19.40 -8.31
N GLY A 207 1.43 -20.59 -7.73
CA GLY A 207 0.90 -20.92 -6.41
C GLY A 207 1.39 -20.02 -5.27
N VAL A 208 2.57 -19.41 -5.40
CA VAL A 208 3.07 -18.45 -4.39
C VAL A 208 2.29 -17.15 -4.44
N THR A 209 2.01 -16.61 -5.63
CA THR A 209 1.12 -15.45 -5.76
C THR A 209 -0.27 -15.76 -5.23
N ALA A 210 -0.83 -16.91 -5.60
CA ALA A 210 -2.17 -17.33 -5.17
C ALA A 210 -2.22 -17.86 -3.73
N SER A 211 -1.22 -17.58 -2.90
CA SER A 211 -1.19 -17.92 -1.48
C SER A 211 -0.53 -16.80 -0.66
N PHE A 212 0.51 -17.08 0.08
CA PHE A 212 1.08 -16.16 1.05
C PHE A 212 1.49 -14.79 0.46
N ALA A 213 1.93 -14.73 -0.81
CA ALA A 213 2.43 -13.48 -1.36
C ALA A 213 1.37 -12.36 -1.47
N MET A 214 0.09 -12.70 -1.65
CA MET A 214 -1.01 -11.73 -1.76
C MET A 214 -1.86 -11.57 -0.49
N LEU A 215 -1.41 -12.12 0.65
CA LEU A 215 -2.14 -12.08 1.93
C LEU A 215 -1.59 -11.05 2.92
N GLY A 216 -0.63 -10.21 2.51
CA GLY A 216 -0.06 -9.18 3.37
C GLY A 216 -1.07 -8.12 3.82
N ASP A 217 -1.01 -7.71 5.09
CA ASP A 217 -1.65 -6.47 5.56
C ASP A 217 -1.10 -5.27 4.78
N VAL A 218 0.21 -5.33 4.50
CA VAL A 218 0.92 -4.43 3.60
C VAL A 218 1.63 -5.25 2.54
N ILE A 219 1.38 -4.95 1.26
CA ILE A 219 2.00 -5.61 0.12
C ILE A 219 2.86 -4.60 -0.65
N LEU A 220 4.17 -4.77 -0.55
CA LEU A 220 5.16 -3.97 -1.26
C LEU A 220 5.68 -4.73 -2.48
N ALA A 221 6.14 -4.01 -3.50
CA ALA A 221 6.80 -4.63 -4.64
C ALA A 221 8.07 -3.87 -5.05
N GLU A 222 9.09 -4.58 -5.53
CA GLU A 222 10.22 -3.94 -6.21
C GLU A 222 9.78 -3.45 -7.61
N PRO A 223 10.37 -2.34 -8.12
CA PRO A 223 10.06 -1.83 -9.45
C PRO A 223 10.24 -2.88 -10.55
N LYS A 224 9.30 -2.92 -11.48
CA LYS A 224 9.32 -3.79 -12.67
C LYS A 224 9.37 -5.29 -12.36
N ALA A 225 9.07 -5.72 -11.12
CA ALA A 225 8.98 -7.12 -10.76
C ALA A 225 7.84 -7.80 -11.55
N LEU A 226 8.07 -9.02 -12.03
CA LEU A 226 7.05 -9.85 -12.66
C LEU A 226 6.22 -10.51 -11.55
N ILE A 227 4.94 -10.16 -11.48
CA ILE A 227 4.03 -10.65 -10.46
C ILE A 227 2.72 -11.07 -11.13
N GLY A 228 2.31 -12.32 -10.96
CA GLY A 228 1.07 -12.79 -11.56
C GLY A 228 0.79 -14.26 -11.24
N PHE A 229 -0.44 -14.72 -11.46
CA PHE A 229 -0.79 -16.13 -11.26
C PHE A 229 -0.19 -17.00 -12.36
N ALA A 230 -0.67 -16.91 -13.57
CA ALA A 230 -0.08 -17.62 -14.69
C ALA A 230 1.13 -16.86 -15.26
N GLY A 231 2.21 -17.58 -15.59
CA GLY A 231 3.36 -16.95 -16.23
C GLY A 231 3.02 -16.40 -17.62
N PRO A 232 3.68 -15.33 -18.11
CA PRO A 232 3.40 -14.71 -19.41
C PRO A 232 3.33 -15.70 -20.57
N ARG A 233 4.27 -16.64 -20.64
CA ARG A 233 4.30 -17.68 -21.70
C ARG A 233 3.06 -18.57 -21.70
N VAL A 234 2.57 -18.92 -20.51
CA VAL A 234 1.36 -19.77 -20.37
C VAL A 234 0.15 -19.01 -20.87
N ILE A 235 0.01 -17.73 -20.52
CA ILE A 235 -1.09 -16.88 -20.97
C ILE A 235 -1.04 -16.74 -22.49
N GLU A 236 0.10 -16.33 -23.07
CA GLU A 236 0.28 -16.16 -24.51
C GLU A 236 -0.04 -17.44 -25.30
N GLN A 237 0.36 -18.60 -24.76
CA GLN A 237 0.03 -19.90 -25.39
C GLN A 237 -1.46 -20.24 -25.29
N THR A 238 -2.12 -19.82 -24.21
CA THR A 238 -3.54 -20.11 -23.99
C THR A 238 -4.45 -19.22 -24.84
N ILE A 239 -4.15 -17.91 -24.91
CA ILE A 239 -4.98 -16.96 -25.67
C ILE A 239 -4.55 -16.81 -27.13
N GLY A 240 -3.35 -17.30 -27.49
CA GLY A 240 -2.80 -17.18 -28.86
C GLY A 240 -2.32 -15.78 -29.26
N GLU A 241 -2.20 -14.86 -28.30
CA GLU A 241 -1.84 -13.46 -28.52
C GLU A 241 -0.64 -13.04 -27.67
N LYS A 242 0.07 -12.00 -28.13
CA LYS A 242 1.17 -11.39 -27.35
C LYS A 242 0.59 -10.48 -26.27
N LEU A 243 1.18 -10.57 -25.08
CA LEU A 243 0.77 -9.72 -23.96
C LEU A 243 1.16 -8.26 -24.16
N PRO A 244 0.37 -7.31 -23.67
CA PRO A 244 0.69 -5.89 -23.70
C PRO A 244 2.02 -5.60 -22.95
N LYS A 245 2.72 -4.55 -23.40
CA LYS A 245 3.94 -4.11 -22.71
C LYS A 245 3.61 -3.64 -21.28
N GLY A 246 4.36 -4.14 -20.31
CA GLY A 246 4.15 -3.81 -18.89
C GLY A 246 3.15 -4.71 -18.17
N PHE A 247 2.45 -5.59 -18.88
CA PHE A 247 1.51 -6.54 -18.27
C PHE A 247 2.18 -7.39 -17.17
N GLN A 248 1.50 -7.60 -16.06
CA GLN A 248 1.99 -8.31 -14.88
C GLN A 248 3.27 -7.72 -14.25
N ARG A 249 3.59 -6.44 -14.48
CA ARG A 249 4.65 -5.75 -13.73
C ARG A 249 4.08 -5.10 -12.47
N SER A 250 4.96 -4.80 -11.52
CA SER A 250 4.55 -4.14 -10.28
C SER A 250 3.75 -2.86 -10.51
N GLU A 251 4.08 -2.09 -11.56
CA GLU A 251 3.36 -0.89 -11.96
C GLU A 251 1.91 -1.22 -12.39
N PHE A 252 1.74 -2.29 -13.16
CA PHE A 252 0.42 -2.81 -13.54
C PHE A 252 -0.40 -3.25 -12.31
N LEU A 253 0.24 -3.93 -11.35
CA LEU A 253 -0.45 -4.37 -10.14
C LEU A 253 -0.85 -3.19 -9.23
N LEU A 254 -0.04 -2.13 -9.21
CA LEU A 254 -0.37 -0.91 -8.48
C LEU A 254 -1.61 -0.23 -9.08
N GLU A 255 -1.64 -0.05 -10.40
CA GLU A 255 -2.77 0.53 -11.14
C GLU A 255 -4.06 -0.30 -10.95
N HIS A 256 -3.93 -1.63 -10.94
CA HIS A 256 -5.05 -2.55 -10.72
C HIS A 256 -5.34 -2.81 -9.23
N GLY A 257 -4.75 -2.05 -8.33
CA GLY A 257 -5.09 -2.02 -6.91
C GLY A 257 -4.68 -3.25 -6.09
N PHE A 258 -3.78 -4.11 -6.60
CA PHE A 258 -3.39 -5.35 -5.92
C PHE A 258 -2.25 -5.20 -4.93
N ILE A 259 -1.46 -4.14 -5.02
CA ILE A 259 -0.35 -3.85 -4.10
C ILE A 259 -0.48 -2.46 -3.50
N ASP A 260 0.11 -2.25 -2.32
CA ASP A 260 0.05 -0.95 -1.63
C ASP A 260 1.04 0.06 -2.19
N ARG A 261 2.25 -0.41 -2.51
CA ARG A 261 3.33 0.49 -2.91
C ARG A 261 4.43 -0.22 -3.67
N ILE A 262 5.02 0.49 -4.64
CA ILE A 262 6.31 0.13 -5.24
C ILE A 262 7.40 0.83 -4.45
N VAL A 263 8.41 0.05 -4.00
CA VAL A 263 9.50 0.56 -3.17
C VAL A 263 10.83 0.25 -3.82
N GLU A 264 11.64 1.28 -4.04
CA GLU A 264 13.00 1.13 -4.51
C GLU A 264 13.84 0.35 -3.50
N ARG A 265 14.69 -0.55 -3.99
CA ARG A 265 15.48 -1.45 -3.13
C ARG A 265 16.30 -0.73 -2.06
N LYS A 266 16.85 0.44 -2.40
CA LYS A 266 17.63 1.27 -1.47
C LYS A 266 16.79 1.87 -0.33
N GLU A 267 15.48 2.01 -0.52
CA GLU A 267 14.54 2.58 0.43
C GLU A 267 13.82 1.50 1.27
N MET A 268 13.94 0.23 0.85
CA MET A 268 13.17 -0.87 1.41
C MET A 268 13.37 -1.00 2.93
N ARG A 269 14.61 -0.88 3.43
CA ARG A 269 14.90 -0.98 4.86
C ARG A 269 14.18 0.11 5.67
N THR A 270 14.27 1.36 5.22
CA THR A 270 13.60 2.51 5.88
C THR A 270 12.08 2.40 5.83
N VAL A 271 11.52 1.93 4.70
CA VAL A 271 10.06 1.73 4.58
C VAL A 271 9.60 0.61 5.53
N LEU A 272 10.34 -0.49 5.64
CA LEU A 272 10.03 -1.58 6.57
C LEU A 272 10.14 -1.13 8.02
N GLU A 273 11.17 -0.36 8.38
CA GLU A 273 11.31 0.26 9.69
C GLU A 273 10.07 1.08 10.06
N ASN A 274 9.68 2.02 9.20
CA ASN A 274 8.52 2.87 9.41
C ASN A 274 7.23 2.05 9.60
N ILE A 275 7.03 1.01 8.77
CA ILE A 275 5.88 0.12 8.90
C ILE A 275 5.91 -0.59 10.25
N LEU A 276 7.03 -1.17 10.64
CA LEU A 276 7.18 -1.85 11.93
C LEU A 276 6.86 -0.92 13.10
N GLN A 277 7.46 0.27 13.12
CA GLN A 277 7.24 1.26 14.18
C GLN A 277 5.79 1.73 14.29
N MET A 278 5.07 1.88 13.17
CA MET A 278 3.67 2.29 13.15
C MET A 278 2.68 1.17 13.53
N HIS A 279 3.14 -0.07 13.59
CA HIS A 279 2.36 -1.24 13.99
C HIS A 279 2.74 -1.79 15.37
N HIS A 280 3.77 -1.23 16.00
CA HIS A 280 4.02 -1.52 17.41
C HIS A 280 2.89 -0.91 18.25
N THR A 281 2.13 -1.74 18.93
CA THR A 281 1.19 -1.34 19.99
C THR A 281 2.00 -0.82 21.17
N ALA A 282 2.39 0.45 21.11
CA ALA A 282 2.92 1.12 22.29
C ALA A 282 1.79 1.19 23.33
N GLN A 283 1.97 0.53 24.46
CA GLN A 283 1.13 0.73 25.62
C GLN A 283 1.21 2.21 26.00
N ASN A 284 0.13 2.96 25.77
CA ASN A 284 -0.02 4.39 26.05
C ASN A 284 1.00 5.29 25.29
N PRO A 285 0.72 5.67 24.03
CA PRO A 285 1.55 6.67 23.36
C PRO A 285 1.49 7.98 24.15
N VAL A 286 2.65 8.50 24.54
CA VAL A 286 2.75 9.83 25.16
C VAL A 286 2.47 10.86 24.06
N ILE A 287 1.32 11.52 24.14
CA ILE A 287 0.95 12.58 23.20
C ILE A 287 1.94 13.74 23.39
N GLN A 288 2.73 14.04 22.38
CA GLN A 288 3.57 15.22 22.38
C GLN A 288 2.66 16.44 22.22
N LYS A 289 2.49 17.19 23.32
CA LYS A 289 1.67 18.42 23.28
C LYS A 289 2.30 19.41 22.30
N PRO A 290 1.51 20.01 21.40
CA PRO A 290 2.03 21.03 20.48
C PRO A 290 2.63 22.20 21.27
N VAL A 291 3.72 22.74 20.72
CA VAL A 291 4.37 23.94 21.29
C VAL A 291 3.34 25.07 21.31
N GLN A 292 3.08 25.62 22.49
CA GLN A 292 2.13 26.71 22.69
C GLN A 292 2.64 28.00 22.01
N THR A 293 2.21 28.23 20.77
CA THR A 293 2.22 29.58 20.19
C THR A 293 0.88 30.23 20.52
N VAL A 294 0.92 31.35 21.22
CA VAL A 294 -0.27 32.10 21.65
C VAL A 294 -0.82 32.86 20.44
N GLU A 295 -1.57 32.18 19.56
CA GLU A 295 -2.45 32.87 18.64
C GLU A 295 -3.86 32.95 19.24
N LYS A 296 -4.43 34.17 19.25
CA LYS A 296 -5.80 34.38 19.73
C LYS A 296 -6.76 33.66 18.79
N GLU A 297 -7.51 32.69 19.32
CA GLU A 297 -8.65 32.09 18.63
C GLU A 297 -9.59 33.21 18.15
N ARG A 298 -9.77 33.32 16.85
CA ARG A 298 -10.83 34.17 16.30
C ARG A 298 -12.18 33.51 16.59
N GLN A 299 -12.95 34.12 17.45
CA GLN A 299 -14.30 33.62 17.83
C GLN A 299 -15.45 34.13 16.94
N SER A 300 -15.21 34.94 15.92
CA SER A 300 -16.27 35.49 15.10
C SER A 300 -16.51 34.68 13.83
N VAL A 301 -17.58 33.92 13.83
CA VAL A 301 -18.19 33.38 12.58
C VAL A 301 -18.59 34.58 11.71
N GLN A 302 -18.00 34.75 10.53
CA GLN A 302 -18.37 35.82 9.60
C GLN A 302 -19.81 35.61 9.14
N GLU A 303 -20.59 36.69 9.13
CA GLU A 303 -21.96 36.70 8.54
C GLU A 303 -21.85 36.57 7.01
N LYS A 304 -21.90 35.33 6.50
CA LYS A 304 -21.99 35.00 5.09
C LYS A 304 -23.25 34.19 4.85
N ASP A 305 -23.95 34.47 3.73
CA ASP A 305 -25.09 33.65 3.37
C ASP A 305 -24.70 32.25 2.90
N ALA A 306 -25.68 31.37 2.76
CA ALA A 306 -25.45 29.97 2.40
C ALA A 306 -24.85 29.83 1.00
N TRP A 307 -25.24 30.68 0.04
CA TRP A 307 -24.72 30.63 -1.32
C TRP A 307 -23.27 31.14 -1.43
N GLU A 308 -22.93 32.16 -0.67
CA GLU A 308 -21.55 32.62 -0.53
C GLU A 308 -20.65 31.48 -0.01
N ARG A 309 -21.10 30.72 1.01
CA ARG A 309 -20.34 29.57 1.54
C ARG A 309 -20.22 28.45 0.51
N VAL A 310 -21.26 28.13 -0.26
CA VAL A 310 -21.18 27.21 -1.40
C VAL A 310 -20.12 27.65 -2.40
N THR A 311 -20.12 28.94 -2.75
CA THR A 311 -19.14 29.50 -3.70
C THR A 311 -17.71 29.43 -3.14
N ILE A 312 -17.54 29.73 -1.85
CA ILE A 312 -16.23 29.66 -1.18
C ILE A 312 -15.74 28.19 -1.08
N SER A 313 -16.60 27.23 -0.71
CA SER A 313 -16.21 25.82 -0.58
C SER A 313 -15.68 25.21 -1.89
N ARG A 314 -16.02 25.77 -3.03
CA ARG A 314 -15.65 25.32 -4.39
C ARG A 314 -14.45 26.03 -5.00
N LYS A 315 -13.84 27.00 -4.29
CA LYS A 315 -12.68 27.71 -4.82
C LYS A 315 -11.48 26.79 -4.99
N ASN A 316 -10.79 26.90 -6.13
CA ASN A 316 -9.62 26.07 -6.44
C ASN A 316 -8.35 26.43 -5.64
N ASP A 317 -8.32 27.61 -5.01
CA ASP A 317 -7.20 28.07 -4.19
C ASP A 317 -7.30 27.63 -2.72
N ARG A 318 -8.41 26.98 -2.33
CA ARG A 318 -8.55 26.40 -0.99
C ARG A 318 -7.59 25.24 -0.77
N PRO A 319 -7.11 25.05 0.46
CA PRO A 319 -6.38 23.83 0.84
C PRO A 319 -7.24 22.60 0.58
N VAL A 320 -6.61 21.58 -0.01
CA VAL A 320 -7.21 20.27 -0.32
C VAL A 320 -6.72 19.20 0.63
N GLY A 321 -7.32 18.01 0.63
CA GLY A 321 -6.99 16.91 1.55
C GLY A 321 -5.50 16.60 1.67
N GLN A 322 -4.76 16.66 0.55
CA GLN A 322 -3.32 16.42 0.51
C GLN A 322 -2.51 17.46 1.33
N ASP A 323 -2.98 18.73 1.36
CA ASP A 323 -2.32 19.78 2.12
C ASP A 323 -2.45 19.53 3.63
N TYR A 324 -3.63 19.08 4.09
CA TYR A 324 -3.84 18.70 5.49
C TYR A 324 -2.99 17.49 5.87
N ILE A 325 -2.92 16.48 5.01
CA ILE A 325 -2.06 15.31 5.27
C ILE A 325 -0.61 15.75 5.41
N ARG A 326 -0.09 16.56 4.50
CA ARG A 326 1.30 17.02 4.49
C ARG A 326 1.68 17.85 5.73
N ILE A 327 0.75 18.67 6.24
CA ILE A 327 1.06 19.64 7.30
C ILE A 327 0.76 19.09 8.69
N LEU A 328 -0.31 18.30 8.85
CA LEU A 328 -0.74 17.80 10.16
C LEU A 328 0.01 16.53 10.58
N PHE A 329 0.56 15.77 9.63
CA PHE A 329 1.10 14.44 9.89
C PHE A 329 2.56 14.35 9.48
N SER A 330 3.33 13.55 10.20
CA SER A 330 4.67 13.10 9.81
C SER A 330 4.63 11.65 9.33
N ASP A 331 5.69 11.25 8.62
CA ASP A 331 5.95 9.86 8.20
C ASP A 331 4.79 9.24 7.40
N PHE A 332 4.06 10.05 6.62
CA PHE A 332 2.94 9.55 5.83
C PHE A 332 3.40 8.53 4.79
N LEU A 333 2.88 7.32 4.92
CA LEU A 333 3.09 6.22 3.99
C LEU A 333 1.77 5.92 3.29
N GLU A 334 1.64 6.39 2.05
CA GLU A 334 0.45 6.16 1.23
C GLU A 334 0.34 4.70 0.80
N PHE A 335 -0.89 4.17 0.89
CA PHE A 335 -1.28 2.85 0.45
C PHE A 335 -2.33 2.92 -0.66
N HIS A 336 -2.14 2.13 -1.70
CA HIS A 336 -2.96 2.12 -2.90
C HIS A 336 -3.86 0.90 -2.97
N GLY A 337 -4.92 1.04 -3.77
CA GLY A 337 -5.74 -0.05 -4.27
C GLY A 337 -6.77 -0.65 -3.30
N ASP A 338 -7.79 -1.23 -3.91
CA ASP A 338 -8.91 -1.86 -3.21
C ASP A 338 -8.75 -3.38 -3.02
N ARG A 339 -7.71 -4.00 -3.55
CA ARG A 339 -7.45 -5.46 -3.64
C ARG A 339 -8.44 -6.21 -4.53
N CYS A 340 -9.28 -5.53 -5.28
CA CYS A 340 -10.34 -6.15 -6.09
C CYS A 340 -10.29 -5.76 -7.55
N TYR A 341 -10.20 -4.46 -7.84
CA TYR A 341 -10.35 -3.92 -9.18
C TYR A 341 -9.31 -2.89 -9.57
N GLY A 342 -9.09 -1.86 -8.72
CA GLY A 342 -8.23 -0.76 -9.08
C GLY A 342 -7.81 0.13 -7.91
N ASP A 343 -6.95 1.08 -8.22
CA ASP A 343 -6.72 2.22 -7.35
C ASP A 343 -7.60 3.40 -7.80
N ASP A 344 -8.01 4.25 -6.85
CA ASP A 344 -8.74 5.47 -7.12
C ASP A 344 -8.01 6.67 -6.54
N THR A 345 -7.58 7.54 -7.41
CA THR A 345 -6.84 8.75 -7.07
C THR A 345 -7.70 9.83 -6.40
N ALA A 346 -9.04 9.70 -6.43
CA ALA A 346 -9.95 10.54 -5.66
C ALA A 346 -9.93 10.24 -4.15
N ILE A 347 -9.31 9.13 -3.73
CA ILE A 347 -9.04 8.79 -2.34
C ILE A 347 -7.53 8.64 -2.13
N ILE A 348 -6.98 9.46 -1.26
CA ILE A 348 -5.61 9.32 -0.75
C ILE A 348 -5.69 8.81 0.68
N GLY A 349 -4.94 7.77 1.01
CA GLY A 349 -4.97 7.22 2.36
C GLY A 349 -3.76 6.36 2.68
N GLY A 350 -3.50 6.19 3.96
CA GLY A 350 -2.38 5.42 4.45
C GLY A 350 -2.19 5.54 5.95
N ILE A 351 -0.99 5.22 6.40
CA ILE A 351 -0.58 5.34 7.79
C ILE A 351 0.35 6.53 7.98
N ALA A 352 0.25 7.19 9.13
CA ALA A 352 1.05 8.36 9.45
C ALA A 352 1.22 8.51 10.96
N ARG A 353 1.96 9.53 11.41
CA ARG A 353 2.00 9.93 12.81
C ARG A 353 1.35 11.29 13.00
N PHE A 354 0.46 11.37 13.97
CA PHE A 354 -0.06 12.63 14.48
C PHE A 354 0.47 12.86 15.89
N ALA A 355 1.28 13.90 16.10
CA ALA A 355 1.93 14.17 17.39
C ALA A 355 2.62 12.94 18.01
N GLY A 356 3.25 12.09 17.19
CA GLY A 356 3.91 10.85 17.59
C GLY A 356 3.00 9.61 17.65
N ILE A 357 1.68 9.77 17.60
CA ILE A 357 0.71 8.66 17.64
C ILE A 357 0.54 8.08 16.23
N PRO A 358 0.68 6.76 16.01
CA PRO A 358 0.32 6.13 14.76
C PRO A 358 -1.19 6.23 14.49
N VAL A 359 -1.55 6.76 13.34
CA VAL A 359 -2.94 6.93 12.90
C VAL A 359 -3.13 6.44 11.47
N THR A 360 -4.35 6.13 11.10
CA THR A 360 -4.73 5.97 9.70
C THR A 360 -5.39 7.25 9.24
N VAL A 361 -4.88 7.86 8.17
CA VAL A 361 -5.43 9.08 7.58
C VAL A 361 -5.94 8.80 6.18
N ILE A 362 -7.14 9.29 5.87
CA ILE A 362 -7.78 9.15 4.56
C ILE A 362 -8.39 10.50 4.19
N ALA A 363 -8.19 10.93 2.95
CA ALA A 363 -8.75 12.15 2.43
C ALA A 363 -9.41 11.93 1.06
N GLN A 364 -10.55 12.57 0.83
CA GLN A 364 -11.02 12.80 -0.52
C GLN A 364 -10.14 13.86 -1.16
N ALA A 365 -9.66 13.57 -2.36
CA ALA A 365 -8.65 14.37 -3.04
C ALA A 365 -9.26 15.16 -4.19
N LYS A 366 -9.10 16.48 -4.15
CA LYS A 366 -9.30 17.38 -5.27
C LYS A 366 -7.96 17.93 -5.76
N GLY A 367 -7.93 18.45 -6.96
CA GLY A 367 -6.78 19.20 -7.49
C GLY A 367 -6.96 20.72 -7.36
N LYS A 368 -5.85 21.45 -7.49
CA LYS A 368 -5.81 22.92 -7.53
C LYS A 368 -5.83 23.47 -8.98
N SER A 369 -5.72 22.59 -9.96
CA SER A 369 -5.77 22.89 -11.39
C SER A 369 -6.76 21.96 -12.10
N THR A 370 -7.23 22.35 -13.29
CA THR A 370 -8.11 21.50 -14.11
C THR A 370 -7.48 20.13 -14.39
N LYS A 371 -6.17 20.09 -14.66
CA LYS A 371 -5.44 18.85 -14.92
C LYS A 371 -5.44 17.92 -13.68
N GLU A 372 -5.18 18.47 -12.51
CA GLU A 372 -5.21 17.72 -11.26
C GLU A 372 -6.64 17.29 -10.90
N ASN A 373 -7.63 18.16 -11.09
CA ASN A 373 -9.03 17.78 -10.86
C ASN A 373 -9.48 16.63 -11.76
N VAL A 374 -9.07 16.60 -13.03
CA VAL A 374 -9.32 15.46 -13.92
C VAL A 374 -8.63 14.19 -13.39
N ALA A 375 -7.38 14.32 -12.94
CA ALA A 375 -6.62 13.18 -12.39
C ALA A 375 -7.24 12.62 -11.10
N HIS A 376 -7.91 13.46 -10.29
CA HIS A 376 -8.61 13.05 -9.06
C HIS A 376 -10.13 12.93 -9.23
N HIS A 377 -10.61 12.76 -10.47
CA HIS A 377 -12.05 12.65 -10.78
C HIS A 377 -12.90 13.76 -10.15
N PHE A 378 -12.36 14.99 -10.05
CA PHE A 378 -12.99 16.14 -9.38
C PHE A 378 -13.35 15.89 -7.91
N GLY A 379 -12.64 15.01 -7.23
CA GLY A 379 -12.92 14.60 -5.87
C GLY A 379 -14.13 13.67 -5.75
N MET A 380 -14.56 13.04 -6.83
CA MET A 380 -15.68 12.09 -6.86
C MET A 380 -15.15 10.65 -6.86
N PRO A 381 -15.15 9.94 -5.72
CA PRO A 381 -14.64 8.58 -5.68
C PRO A 381 -15.53 7.60 -6.45
N SER A 382 -14.89 6.69 -7.14
CA SER A 382 -15.45 5.48 -7.73
C SER A 382 -15.62 4.38 -6.66
N PRO A 383 -16.28 3.23 -6.96
CA PRO A 383 -16.46 2.14 -6.00
C PRO A 383 -15.16 1.66 -5.36
N GLU A 384 -14.07 1.56 -6.15
CA GLU A 384 -12.75 1.17 -5.69
C GLU A 384 -12.14 2.16 -4.70
N GLY A 385 -12.46 3.46 -4.79
CA GLY A 385 -12.05 4.45 -3.80
C GLY A 385 -12.68 4.21 -2.43
N TYR A 386 -13.97 3.92 -2.38
CA TYR A 386 -14.67 3.58 -1.14
C TYR A 386 -14.21 2.24 -0.56
N ARG A 387 -13.96 1.23 -1.40
CA ARG A 387 -13.39 -0.06 -0.96
C ARG A 387 -11.95 0.08 -0.45
N LYS A 388 -11.12 0.90 -1.10
CA LYS A 388 -9.78 1.28 -0.61
C LYS A 388 -9.86 1.92 0.77
N ALA A 389 -10.74 2.92 0.94
CA ALA A 389 -10.94 3.57 2.24
C ALA A 389 -11.36 2.56 3.31
N LEU A 390 -12.32 1.69 3.03
CA LEU A 390 -12.78 0.67 3.97
C LEU A 390 -11.66 -0.32 4.34
N ARG A 391 -10.86 -0.75 3.37
CA ARG A 391 -9.71 -1.63 3.61
C ARG A 391 -8.72 -1.01 4.60
N LEU A 392 -8.42 0.29 4.41
CA LEU A 392 -7.53 1.02 5.31
C LEU A 392 -8.14 1.20 6.71
N MET A 393 -9.45 1.46 6.80
CA MET A 393 -10.15 1.54 8.08
C MET A 393 -10.19 0.19 8.82
N LYS A 394 -10.41 -0.92 8.12
CA LYS A 394 -10.33 -2.27 8.72
C LYS A 394 -8.91 -2.62 9.18
N GLN A 395 -7.89 -2.19 8.45
CA GLN A 395 -6.50 -2.32 8.90
C GLN A 395 -6.23 -1.46 10.15
N ALA A 396 -6.79 -0.25 10.20
CA ALA A 396 -6.71 0.59 11.39
C ALA A 396 -7.34 -0.08 12.62
N GLU A 397 -8.53 -0.67 12.46
CA GLU A 397 -9.20 -1.41 13.52
C GLU A 397 -8.37 -2.62 14.01
N LYS A 398 -7.84 -3.43 13.08
CA LYS A 398 -6.97 -4.57 13.40
C LYS A 398 -5.77 -4.15 14.27
N PHE A 399 -5.15 -3.03 13.95
CA PHE A 399 -3.96 -2.52 14.64
C PHE A 399 -4.27 -1.43 15.69
N LYS A 400 -5.54 -1.25 16.03
CA LYS A 400 -6.04 -0.32 17.07
C LYS A 400 -5.56 1.13 16.85
N ARG A 401 -5.46 1.58 15.59
CA ARG A 401 -5.09 2.95 15.25
C ARG A 401 -6.34 3.82 15.11
N PRO A 402 -6.33 5.06 15.65
CA PRO A 402 -7.36 6.05 15.35
C PRO A 402 -7.42 6.35 13.85
N ILE A 403 -8.61 6.70 13.36
CA ILE A 403 -8.88 7.02 11.98
C ILE A 403 -9.24 8.51 11.86
N LEU A 404 -8.51 9.24 11.01
CA LEU A 404 -8.74 10.65 10.75
C LEU A 404 -9.11 10.83 9.27
N LEU A 405 -10.30 11.38 9.01
CA LEU A 405 -10.90 11.48 7.69
C LEU A 405 -11.06 12.94 7.29
N PHE A 406 -10.66 13.30 6.06
CA PHE A 406 -10.88 14.63 5.48
C PHE A 406 -11.83 14.49 4.29
N VAL A 407 -12.99 15.13 4.40
CA VAL A 407 -14.08 15.05 3.41
C VAL A 407 -14.09 16.29 2.54
N ASP A 408 -13.93 16.10 1.23
CA ASP A 408 -14.09 17.15 0.21
C ASP A 408 -14.51 16.54 -1.13
N THR A 409 -15.79 16.35 -1.31
CA THR A 409 -16.37 15.78 -2.52
C THR A 409 -17.70 16.44 -2.88
N PRO A 410 -17.98 16.74 -4.16
CA PRO A 410 -19.32 17.10 -4.60
C PRO A 410 -20.31 15.92 -4.56
N GLY A 411 -19.81 14.69 -4.43
CA GLY A 411 -20.57 13.43 -4.36
C GLY A 411 -19.76 12.24 -4.85
N ALA A 412 -20.35 11.07 -4.83
CA ALA A 412 -19.78 9.89 -5.44
C ALA A 412 -19.82 9.99 -6.97
N PHE A 413 -18.84 9.39 -7.65
CA PHE A 413 -18.87 9.35 -9.13
C PHE A 413 -20.12 8.62 -9.63
N CYS A 414 -20.85 9.27 -10.55
CA CYS A 414 -22.14 8.81 -11.06
C CYS A 414 -22.04 8.48 -12.57
N GLY A 415 -21.28 7.50 -12.92
CA GLY A 415 -21.11 7.00 -14.30
C GLY A 415 -21.58 5.57 -14.46
N ILE A 416 -21.78 5.13 -15.71
CA ILE A 416 -22.15 3.74 -16.03
C ILE A 416 -21.17 2.76 -15.40
N GLU A 417 -19.88 2.99 -15.58
CA GLU A 417 -18.82 2.13 -15.04
C GLU A 417 -18.84 2.04 -13.51
N ALA A 418 -19.23 3.12 -12.81
CA ALA A 418 -19.34 3.09 -11.36
C ALA A 418 -20.54 2.23 -10.90
N GLU A 419 -21.68 2.35 -11.60
CA GLU A 419 -22.85 1.49 -11.35
C GLU A 419 -22.55 0.02 -11.62
N GLU A 420 -21.87 -0.30 -12.72
CA GLU A 420 -21.44 -1.67 -13.08
C GLU A 420 -20.52 -2.28 -12.01
N ARG A 421 -19.70 -1.47 -11.34
CA ARG A 421 -18.77 -1.90 -10.30
C ARG A 421 -19.32 -1.74 -8.87
N GLY A 422 -20.61 -1.39 -8.71
CA GLY A 422 -21.34 -1.41 -7.44
C GLY A 422 -21.11 -0.19 -6.56
N GLN A 423 -21.27 1.04 -7.09
CA GLN A 423 -21.13 2.30 -6.35
C GLN A 423 -22.01 2.33 -5.08
N GLY A 424 -23.29 1.95 -5.22
CA GLY A 424 -24.21 1.91 -4.08
C GLY A 424 -23.81 0.90 -3.01
N GLU A 425 -23.31 -0.28 -3.40
CA GLU A 425 -22.82 -1.30 -2.45
C GLU A 425 -21.57 -0.79 -1.71
N ALA A 426 -20.61 -0.21 -2.40
CA ALA A 426 -19.37 0.28 -1.79
C ALA A 426 -19.66 1.37 -0.74
N ILE A 427 -20.57 2.31 -1.02
CA ILE A 427 -21.01 3.32 -0.06
C ILE A 427 -21.72 2.65 1.12
N ALA A 428 -22.74 1.81 0.86
CA ALA A 428 -23.52 1.15 1.91
C ALA A 428 -22.63 0.31 2.82
N ARG A 429 -21.63 -0.38 2.27
CA ARG A 429 -20.66 -1.17 3.03
C ARG A 429 -19.84 -0.30 3.96
N ASN A 430 -19.37 0.86 3.51
CA ASN A 430 -18.67 1.80 4.37
C ASN A 430 -19.53 2.26 5.55
N LEU A 431 -20.79 2.65 5.30
CA LEU A 431 -21.70 3.04 6.37
C LEU A 431 -21.89 1.92 7.39
N PHE A 432 -22.10 0.70 6.91
CA PHE A 432 -22.33 -0.48 7.73
C PHE A 432 -21.11 -0.80 8.62
N GLU A 433 -19.95 -0.89 8.04
CA GLU A 433 -18.73 -1.28 8.75
C GLU A 433 -18.27 -0.18 9.71
N MET A 434 -18.25 1.08 9.27
CA MET A 434 -17.84 2.21 10.13
C MET A 434 -18.72 2.33 11.37
N SER A 435 -20.02 2.02 11.29
CA SER A 435 -20.94 2.13 12.41
C SER A 435 -20.54 1.29 13.63
N SER A 436 -19.82 0.20 13.41
CA SER A 436 -19.43 -0.77 14.44
C SER A 436 -17.93 -0.86 14.71
N MET A 437 -17.09 -0.06 14.03
CA MET A 437 -15.64 -0.07 14.24
C MET A 437 -15.25 0.28 15.67
N LYS A 438 -14.27 -0.44 16.18
CA LYS A 438 -13.82 -0.42 17.59
C LYS A 438 -12.58 0.46 17.81
N VAL A 439 -12.43 1.50 17.01
CA VAL A 439 -11.35 2.49 17.11
C VAL A 439 -11.95 3.90 16.97
N PRO A 440 -11.28 4.94 17.52
CA PRO A 440 -11.74 6.31 17.35
C PRO A 440 -11.77 6.73 15.88
N ILE A 441 -12.86 7.36 15.44
CA ILE A 441 -13.04 7.88 14.10
C ILE A 441 -13.43 9.36 14.18
N LEU A 442 -12.61 10.23 13.58
CA LEU A 442 -12.90 11.65 13.41
C LEU A 442 -13.03 11.95 11.91
N SER A 443 -14.09 12.67 11.54
CA SER A 443 -14.28 13.16 10.17
C SER A 443 -14.32 14.69 10.16
N VAL A 444 -13.58 15.31 9.24
CA VAL A 444 -13.52 16.76 9.07
C VAL A 444 -13.93 17.13 7.65
N VAL A 445 -15.05 17.82 7.49
CA VAL A 445 -15.50 18.34 6.20
C VAL A 445 -14.76 19.64 5.92
N ILE A 446 -13.85 19.62 4.92
CA ILE A 446 -12.93 20.72 4.63
C ILE A 446 -13.37 21.61 3.45
N GLY A 447 -14.29 21.11 2.62
CA GLY A 447 -14.83 21.80 1.45
C GLY A 447 -16.27 21.40 1.18
N GLU A 448 -16.53 20.62 0.15
CA GLU A 448 -17.85 20.10 -0.15
C GLU A 448 -18.07 18.74 0.52
N GLY A 449 -19.19 18.57 1.22
CA GLY A 449 -19.67 17.31 1.74
C GLY A 449 -20.91 16.85 0.97
N GLY A 450 -20.72 16.26 -0.21
CA GLY A 450 -21.82 15.92 -1.11
C GLY A 450 -22.40 14.53 -0.86
N SER A 451 -23.66 14.45 -0.45
CA SER A 451 -24.51 13.25 -0.49
C SER A 451 -23.93 12.02 0.25
N GLY A 452 -24.32 10.82 -0.17
CA GLY A 452 -23.80 9.55 0.32
C GLY A 452 -22.29 9.38 0.09
N GLY A 453 -21.73 10.08 -0.90
CA GLY A 453 -20.31 10.08 -1.19
C GLY A 453 -19.46 10.68 -0.06
N ALA A 454 -19.95 11.74 0.57
CA ALA A 454 -19.34 12.31 1.77
C ALA A 454 -19.67 11.47 3.02
N LEU A 455 -20.91 11.04 3.15
CA LEU A 455 -21.36 10.24 4.30
C LEU A 455 -20.58 8.92 4.43
N ALA A 456 -20.18 8.31 3.33
CA ALA A 456 -19.35 7.10 3.31
C ALA A 456 -17.99 7.25 4.02
N LEU A 457 -17.58 8.47 4.37
CA LEU A 457 -16.40 8.79 5.20
C LEU A 457 -16.78 9.67 6.42
N ALA A 458 -18.06 9.76 6.78
CA ALA A 458 -18.53 10.62 7.86
C ALA A 458 -19.39 9.89 8.92
N VAL A 459 -19.40 8.55 8.91
CA VAL A 459 -19.96 7.75 10.01
C VAL A 459 -18.89 7.63 11.11
N ALA A 460 -18.70 8.72 11.84
CA ALA A 460 -17.60 8.92 12.79
C ALA A 460 -18.13 9.18 14.22
N ASP A 461 -17.24 9.12 15.22
CA ASP A 461 -17.58 9.48 16.61
C ASP A 461 -17.86 10.99 16.72
N GLU A 462 -17.03 11.79 16.00
CA GLU A 462 -17.28 13.21 15.81
C GLU A 462 -17.14 13.60 14.33
N VAL A 463 -17.97 14.54 13.89
CA VAL A 463 -17.86 15.20 12.58
C VAL A 463 -17.66 16.68 12.80
N TRP A 464 -16.58 17.21 12.30
CA TRP A 464 -16.28 18.65 12.33
C TRP A 464 -16.41 19.24 10.93
N MET A 465 -16.65 20.54 10.85
CA MET A 465 -16.67 21.25 9.57
C MET A 465 -15.86 22.53 9.66
N LEU A 466 -15.17 22.85 8.59
CA LEU A 466 -14.64 24.20 8.41
C LEU A 466 -15.80 25.17 8.23
N GLU A 467 -15.60 26.43 8.62
CA GLU A 467 -16.63 27.47 8.66
C GLU A 467 -17.35 27.69 7.32
N ASN A 468 -16.61 27.65 6.21
CA ASN A 468 -17.16 27.81 4.86
C ASN A 468 -17.31 26.50 4.10
N ALA A 469 -17.17 25.35 4.76
CA ALA A 469 -17.52 24.06 4.18
C ALA A 469 -19.05 23.90 4.13
N ILE A 470 -19.51 23.04 3.25
CA ILE A 470 -20.94 22.69 3.11
C ILE A 470 -21.10 21.17 3.24
N TYR A 471 -22.25 20.73 3.81
CA TYR A 471 -22.58 19.31 3.86
C TYR A 471 -24.07 19.13 3.61
N SER A 472 -24.45 18.37 2.58
CA SER A 472 -25.83 18.29 2.12
C SER A 472 -26.14 16.99 1.37
N VAL A 473 -27.45 16.69 1.24
CA VAL A 473 -27.95 15.50 0.52
C VAL A 473 -27.62 15.52 -0.98
N LEU A 474 -27.55 16.70 -1.59
CA LEU A 474 -27.14 16.94 -3.00
C LEU A 474 -26.74 18.40 -3.18
N SER A 475 -26.23 18.77 -4.38
CA SER A 475 -25.90 20.15 -4.66
C SER A 475 -27.14 21.05 -4.70
N PRO A 476 -27.04 22.37 -4.39
CA PRO A 476 -28.16 23.31 -4.48
C PRO A 476 -28.77 23.39 -5.89
N GLU A 477 -27.93 23.27 -6.93
CA GLU A 477 -28.38 23.21 -8.33
C GLU A 477 -29.22 21.97 -8.59
N GLY A 478 -28.79 20.82 -8.06
CA GLY A 478 -29.52 19.56 -8.15
C GLY A 478 -30.86 19.64 -7.41
N PHE A 479 -30.86 20.18 -6.19
CA PHE A 479 -32.07 20.40 -5.41
C PHE A 479 -33.09 21.28 -6.15
N ALA A 480 -32.65 22.44 -6.64
CA ALA A 480 -33.51 23.36 -7.38
C ALA A 480 -34.04 22.74 -8.68
N SER A 481 -33.20 22.02 -9.40
CA SER A 481 -33.59 21.31 -10.63
C SER A 481 -34.66 20.22 -10.36
N ILE A 482 -34.49 19.43 -9.32
CA ILE A 482 -35.40 18.31 -9.01
C ILE A 482 -36.73 18.83 -8.45
N LEU A 483 -36.70 19.68 -7.43
CA LEU A 483 -37.90 20.09 -6.72
C LEU A 483 -38.61 21.27 -7.38
N TRP A 484 -37.87 22.23 -7.94
CA TRP A 484 -38.44 23.46 -8.52
C TRP A 484 -38.37 23.50 -10.03
N LYS A 485 -37.77 22.50 -10.69
CA LYS A 485 -37.59 22.41 -12.15
C LYS A 485 -36.81 23.58 -12.74
N ASP A 486 -36.00 24.26 -11.91
CA ASP A 486 -35.19 25.42 -12.30
C ASP A 486 -33.87 25.45 -11.53
N SER A 487 -32.78 24.99 -12.17
CA SER A 487 -31.44 24.97 -11.58
C SER A 487 -30.86 26.38 -11.30
N LYS A 488 -31.41 27.45 -11.93
CA LYS A 488 -30.96 28.82 -11.71
C LYS A 488 -31.32 29.33 -10.30
N ARG A 489 -32.24 28.69 -9.62
CA ARG A 489 -32.63 29.01 -8.25
C ARG A 489 -31.72 28.36 -7.18
N ALA A 490 -30.50 28.00 -7.53
CA ALA A 490 -29.56 27.36 -6.66
C ALA A 490 -29.25 28.17 -5.38
N SER A 491 -29.18 29.49 -5.44
CA SER A 491 -28.95 30.31 -4.24
C SER A 491 -30.11 30.25 -3.24
N GLU A 492 -31.37 30.27 -3.75
CA GLU A 492 -32.54 30.06 -2.90
C GLU A 492 -32.55 28.64 -2.29
N ALA A 493 -32.16 27.64 -3.09
CA ALA A 493 -32.04 26.28 -2.62
C ALA A 493 -31.03 26.17 -1.48
N ALA A 494 -29.85 26.78 -1.63
CA ALA A 494 -28.82 26.78 -0.59
C ALA A 494 -29.33 27.32 0.76
N ALA A 495 -30.12 28.40 0.74
CA ALA A 495 -30.71 28.99 1.94
C ALA A 495 -31.71 28.04 2.64
N VAL A 496 -32.51 27.29 1.85
CA VAL A 496 -33.53 26.36 2.35
C VAL A 496 -32.90 25.04 2.87
N MET A 497 -31.85 24.57 2.22
CA MET A 497 -31.25 23.27 2.50
C MET A 497 -30.53 23.16 3.85
N LYS A 498 -30.25 24.26 4.53
CA LYS A 498 -29.55 24.30 5.82
C LYS A 498 -28.22 23.53 5.80
N LEU A 499 -27.41 23.77 4.78
CA LEU A 499 -26.18 23.01 4.46
C LEU A 499 -24.91 23.61 5.07
N THR A 500 -25.00 24.75 5.78
CA THR A 500 -23.84 25.42 6.36
C THR A 500 -23.38 24.79 7.67
N ALA A 501 -22.12 24.95 8.03
CA ALA A 501 -21.59 24.45 9.29
C ALA A 501 -22.39 24.97 10.52
N ALA A 502 -22.82 26.21 10.50
CA ALA A 502 -23.64 26.80 11.57
C ALA A 502 -25.02 26.14 11.66
N ASP A 503 -25.68 25.86 10.52
CA ASP A 503 -26.96 25.17 10.49
C ASP A 503 -26.84 23.74 11.01
N LEU A 504 -25.85 22.99 10.54
CA LEU A 504 -25.64 21.60 10.90
C LEU A 504 -25.22 21.43 12.35
N LYS A 505 -24.50 22.39 12.92
CA LYS A 505 -24.23 22.44 14.37
C LYS A 505 -25.51 22.62 15.17
N LYS A 506 -26.44 23.50 14.75
CA LYS A 506 -27.74 23.68 15.38
C LYS A 506 -28.62 22.44 15.29
N LEU A 507 -28.54 21.70 14.18
CA LEU A 507 -29.26 20.46 13.94
C LEU A 507 -28.63 19.25 14.69
N GLY A 508 -27.48 19.42 15.31
CA GLY A 508 -26.79 18.32 16.02
C GLY A 508 -26.13 17.30 15.07
N VAL A 509 -25.95 17.65 13.78
CA VAL A 509 -25.31 16.77 12.80
C VAL A 509 -23.78 16.78 12.94
N ILE A 510 -23.20 17.89 13.41
CA ILE A 510 -21.76 18.04 13.63
C ILE A 510 -21.46 18.50 15.04
N GLU A 511 -20.28 18.13 15.56
CA GLU A 511 -19.82 18.46 16.91
C GLU A 511 -19.04 19.79 16.96
N ALA A 512 -18.34 20.19 15.91
CA ALA A 512 -17.56 21.43 15.92
C ALA A 512 -17.54 22.16 14.58
N VAL A 513 -17.44 23.49 14.67
CA VAL A 513 -17.14 24.37 13.55
C VAL A 513 -15.73 24.93 13.77
N ILE A 514 -14.90 24.83 12.75
CA ILE A 514 -13.52 25.34 12.74
C ILE A 514 -13.50 26.66 11.97
N ALA A 515 -13.18 27.74 12.64
CA ALA A 515 -13.15 29.07 12.01
C ALA A 515 -12.07 29.16 10.93
N GLU A 516 -12.37 29.88 9.86
CA GLU A 516 -11.45 30.15 8.75
C GLU A 516 -10.98 31.60 8.74
N PRO A 517 -9.77 31.91 8.24
CA PRO A 517 -9.39 33.28 7.91
C PRO A 517 -10.25 33.84 6.77
N GLU A 518 -10.25 35.14 6.59
CA GLU A 518 -11.03 35.80 5.54
C GLU A 518 -10.66 35.33 4.13
N VAL A 519 -9.36 35.19 3.87
CA VAL A 519 -8.81 34.54 2.68
C VAL A 519 -8.18 33.23 3.12
N TYR A 520 -8.74 32.12 2.66
CA TYR A 520 -8.29 30.79 3.05
C TYR A 520 -7.62 30.06 1.90
N THR A 521 -6.31 30.08 1.90
CA THR A 521 -5.42 29.44 0.93
C THR A 521 -4.36 28.62 1.67
N GLU A 522 -3.52 27.90 0.94
CA GLU A 522 -2.41 27.16 1.52
C GLU A 522 -1.46 28.06 2.34
N GLU A 523 -1.26 29.30 1.91
CA GLU A 523 -0.40 30.28 2.60
C GLU A 523 -0.98 30.73 3.96
N THR A 524 -2.31 30.77 4.07
CA THR A 524 -3.01 31.25 5.28
C THR A 524 -3.57 30.14 6.16
N MET A 525 -3.39 28.87 5.78
CA MET A 525 -3.99 27.74 6.49
C MET A 525 -3.40 27.45 7.88
N GLN A 526 -2.27 28.05 8.25
CA GLN A 526 -1.58 27.78 9.51
C GLN A 526 -2.46 28.01 10.74
N SER A 527 -3.32 29.03 10.74
CA SER A 527 -4.27 29.29 11.83
C SER A 527 -5.28 28.15 12.01
N VAL A 528 -5.79 27.60 10.90
CA VAL A 528 -6.72 26.45 10.90
C VAL A 528 -5.99 25.18 11.33
N VAL A 529 -4.78 24.97 10.83
CA VAL A 529 -3.92 23.82 11.20
C VAL A 529 -3.66 23.82 12.71
N PHE A 530 -3.34 24.97 13.30
CA PHE A 530 -3.11 25.08 14.74
C PHE A 530 -4.36 24.68 15.56
N VAL A 531 -5.55 25.17 15.15
CA VAL A 531 -6.81 24.80 15.81
C VAL A 531 -7.10 23.32 15.65
N LEU A 532 -6.89 22.77 14.45
CA LEU A 532 -7.07 21.34 14.19
C LEU A 532 -6.10 20.49 15.02
N GLN A 533 -4.82 20.86 15.10
CA GLN A 533 -3.84 20.14 15.91
C GLN A 533 -4.27 20.05 17.38
N LYS A 534 -4.70 21.17 17.96
CA LYS A 534 -5.19 21.23 19.34
C LYS A 534 -6.42 20.32 19.52
N LYS A 535 -7.43 20.51 18.68
CA LYS A 535 -8.70 19.76 18.79
C LYS A 535 -8.55 18.27 18.50
N ILE A 536 -7.74 17.87 17.52
CA ILE A 536 -7.44 16.47 17.24
C ILE A 536 -6.71 15.84 18.44
N THR A 537 -5.80 16.59 19.07
CA THR A 537 -5.14 16.12 20.31
C THR A 537 -6.17 15.87 21.41
N GLU A 538 -7.08 16.82 21.67
CA GLU A 538 -8.17 16.68 22.65
C GLU A 538 -9.11 15.51 22.33
N PHE A 539 -9.45 15.33 21.04
CA PHE A 539 -10.26 14.20 20.56
C PHE A 539 -9.56 12.87 20.84
N LEU A 540 -8.28 12.73 20.48
CA LEU A 540 -7.52 11.52 20.72
C LEU A 540 -7.34 11.24 22.22
N ASP A 541 -7.05 12.25 23.03
CA ASP A 541 -6.95 12.14 24.48
C ASP A 541 -8.26 11.62 25.11
N THR A 542 -9.39 11.99 24.55
CA THR A 542 -10.70 11.55 25.04
C THR A 542 -11.06 10.15 24.54
N HIS A 543 -11.05 9.97 23.22
CA HIS A 543 -11.62 8.79 22.58
C HIS A 543 -10.74 7.54 22.65
N CYS A 544 -9.41 7.70 22.74
CA CYS A 544 -8.51 6.56 22.94
C CYS A 544 -8.61 5.95 24.35
N ASN A 545 -9.28 6.62 25.29
CA ASN A 545 -9.52 6.08 26.63
C ASN A 545 -10.82 5.28 26.76
N PHE A 546 -11.70 5.33 25.76
CA PHE A 546 -12.90 4.49 25.74
C PHE A 546 -12.55 3.04 25.35
N SER A 547 -13.32 2.10 25.90
CA SER A 547 -13.24 0.72 25.43
C SER A 547 -13.75 0.60 23.99
N PRO A 548 -13.30 -0.43 23.24
CA PRO A 548 -13.79 -0.70 21.89
C PRO A 548 -15.31 -0.79 21.78
N GLU A 549 -15.97 -1.35 22.79
CA GLU A 549 -17.43 -1.53 22.89
C GLU A 549 -18.13 -0.19 23.16
N GLU A 550 -17.56 0.67 24.01
CA GLU A 550 -18.09 2.01 24.28
C GLU A 550 -18.05 2.89 23.03
N LEU A 551 -16.96 2.87 22.27
CA LEU A 551 -16.84 3.62 21.01
C LEU A 551 -17.95 3.24 20.03
N ALA A 552 -18.14 1.95 19.77
CA ALA A 552 -19.17 1.47 18.86
C ALA A 552 -20.58 1.83 19.36
N ALA A 553 -20.85 1.69 20.66
CA ALA A 553 -22.14 2.01 21.25
C ALA A 553 -22.44 3.52 21.20
N GLN A 554 -21.47 4.39 21.52
CA GLN A 554 -21.64 5.84 21.46
C GLN A 554 -21.90 6.32 20.02
N ARG A 555 -21.16 5.76 19.04
CA ARG A 555 -21.36 6.05 17.61
C ARG A 555 -22.75 5.61 17.15
N TYR A 556 -23.22 4.43 17.53
CA TYR A 556 -24.57 3.98 17.25
C TYR A 556 -25.62 4.93 17.83
N GLU A 557 -25.50 5.29 19.13
CA GLU A 557 -26.43 6.19 19.80
C GLU A 557 -26.43 7.61 19.20
N ARG A 558 -25.28 8.06 18.70
CA ARG A 558 -25.16 9.35 17.99
C ARG A 558 -26.09 9.38 16.77
N PHE A 559 -25.99 8.40 15.88
CA PHE A 559 -26.80 8.33 14.67
C PHE A 559 -28.26 7.94 14.97
N ARG A 560 -28.52 7.18 16.03
CA ARG A 560 -29.86 6.78 16.43
C ARG A 560 -30.72 7.97 16.90
N LYS A 561 -30.11 9.04 17.35
CA LYS A 561 -30.77 10.28 17.82
C LYS A 561 -31.03 11.30 16.70
N MET A 562 -30.47 11.11 15.52
CA MET A 562 -30.74 11.94 14.33
C MET A 562 -31.96 11.38 13.60
#